data_5890a2bfb5a5a104477c63408abaee9e
#
_entry.id   5890a2bfb5a5a104477c63408abaee9e
#
_cell.length_a   1.000
_cell.length_b   1.000
_cell.length_c   1.000
_cell.angle_alpha   90.00
_cell.angle_beta   90.00
_cell.angle_gamma   90.00
#
_symmetry.space_group_name_H-M   'P 1'
#
loop_
_entity.id
_entity.type
_entity.pdbx_description
1 polymer ?
#
loop_
_entity_poly.entity_id
_entity_poly.type
_entity_poly.pdbx_seq_one_letter_code
_entity_poly.pdbx_strand_id
1 'polypeptide(L)'
;MKRYRLIAGIIVSLGLMVGGLSSSHAGDSRKAVKKEIAQAKERLKSSIRGGLVYKTYCTLCHGKKGDGAGRATKLYGNLKLAITKQSPEYMEKIIRGGGEAVGGSPFMPTWQDELSDEQIHDVVEYLANITDPVRRGEIVFKTNCILCHGIKGDGKGRAAKMYDPPPANLTRSDKNDDYKRMIITLGGKAMGRSEVMPVWGEQITPQEIDDVVAYLRTILVVEPPE
;
A
#
# COMPACT_ATOMS: atom_id res chain seq x y z
N MET A 1 -7.42 25.90 -85.54
CA MET A 1 -6.11 25.30 -85.19
C MET A 1 -5.86 25.63 -83.70
N LYS A 2 -6.18 24.74 -82.78
CA LYS A 2 -5.97 24.90 -81.33
C LYS A 2 -4.89 23.90 -80.89
N ARG A 3 -3.77 24.43 -80.37
CA ARG A 3 -2.64 23.66 -79.84
C ARG A 3 -2.96 23.19 -78.43
N TYR A 4 -3.00 21.88 -78.17
CA TYR A 4 -3.05 21.32 -76.85
C TYR A 4 -1.62 21.15 -76.28
N ARG A 5 -1.36 21.82 -75.15
CA ARG A 5 -0.15 21.65 -74.36
C ARG A 5 -0.35 20.46 -73.43
N LEU A 6 0.47 19.44 -73.52
CA LEU A 6 0.63 18.38 -72.56
C LEU A 6 1.25 18.94 -71.25
N ILE A 7 0.54 18.76 -70.15
CA ILE A 7 1.06 18.99 -68.80
C ILE A 7 1.47 17.61 -68.26
N ALA A 8 2.77 17.44 -68.10
CA ALA A 8 3.34 16.26 -67.44
C ALA A 8 3.03 16.27 -65.96
N GLY A 9 2.24 15.29 -65.51
CA GLY A 9 1.94 15.11 -64.08
C GLY A 9 3.13 14.48 -63.34
N ILE A 10 3.60 15.18 -62.34
CA ILE A 10 4.58 14.68 -61.39
C ILE A 10 3.82 13.80 -60.38
N ILE A 11 4.00 12.53 -60.42
CA ILE A 11 3.53 11.59 -59.38
C ILE A 11 4.50 11.71 -58.19
N VAL A 12 4.07 12.40 -57.14
CA VAL A 12 4.75 12.36 -55.86
C VAL A 12 4.29 11.11 -55.14
N SER A 13 5.15 10.08 -55.13
CA SER A 13 4.97 8.88 -54.32
C SER A 13 5.16 9.22 -52.85
N LEU A 14 4.03 9.34 -52.14
CA LEU A 14 4.04 9.47 -50.69
C LEU A 14 4.36 8.10 -50.08
N GLY A 15 5.62 7.89 -49.77
CA GLY A 15 6.08 6.71 -49.03
C GLY A 15 5.50 6.73 -47.64
N LEU A 16 4.59 5.82 -47.31
CA LEU A 16 4.14 5.51 -45.99
C LEU A 16 5.33 4.94 -45.19
N MET A 17 6.03 5.82 -44.48
CA MET A 17 6.88 5.44 -43.35
C MET A 17 5.98 4.98 -42.21
N VAL A 18 5.58 3.70 -42.21
CA VAL A 18 5.06 3.05 -41.01
C VAL A 18 6.24 2.81 -40.09
N GLY A 19 6.54 3.81 -39.27
CA GLY A 19 7.55 3.72 -38.25
C GLY A 19 7.20 2.64 -37.25
N GLY A 20 7.98 1.57 -37.20
CA GLY A 20 7.93 0.53 -36.18
C GLY A 20 8.33 1.05 -34.80
N LEU A 21 7.40 1.65 -34.10
CA LEU A 21 7.54 2.17 -32.73
C LEU A 21 6.51 1.47 -31.84
N SER A 22 6.65 0.22 -31.49
CA SER A 22 5.77 -0.36 -30.47
C SER A 22 6.24 -1.65 -29.78
N SER A 23 7.29 -2.36 -30.19
CA SER A 23 7.59 -3.66 -29.54
C SER A 23 8.57 -3.55 -28.36
N SER A 24 9.45 -2.55 -28.33
CA SER A 24 10.45 -2.38 -27.26
C SER A 24 9.84 -1.93 -25.94
N HIS A 25 8.90 -0.99 -25.96
CA HIS A 25 8.26 -0.45 -24.75
C HIS A 25 7.39 -1.48 -24.02
N ALA A 26 6.70 -2.37 -24.74
CA ALA A 26 5.88 -3.42 -24.13
C ALA A 26 6.74 -4.50 -23.46
N GLY A 27 7.92 -4.80 -23.99
CA GLY A 27 8.86 -5.75 -23.41
C GLY A 27 9.48 -5.25 -22.11
N ASP A 28 9.87 -3.99 -22.08
CA ASP A 28 10.48 -3.37 -20.89
C ASP A 28 9.48 -3.19 -19.76
N SER A 29 8.24 -2.80 -20.08
CA SER A 29 7.14 -2.73 -19.12
C SER A 29 6.84 -4.09 -18.47
N ARG A 30 6.82 -5.18 -19.24
CA ARG A 30 6.61 -6.54 -18.71
C ARG A 30 7.75 -7.01 -17.81
N LYS A 31 8.99 -6.67 -18.14
CA LYS A 31 10.16 -6.99 -17.30
C LYS A 31 10.12 -6.22 -15.98
N ALA A 32 9.78 -4.92 -16.03
CA ALA A 32 9.62 -4.10 -14.83
C ALA A 32 8.55 -4.67 -13.90
N VAL A 33 7.37 -5.00 -14.42
CA VAL A 33 6.28 -5.61 -13.64
C VAL A 33 6.70 -6.96 -13.04
N LYS A 34 7.39 -7.82 -13.78
CA LYS A 34 7.89 -9.09 -13.23
C LYS A 34 8.88 -8.88 -12.09
N LYS A 35 9.78 -7.91 -12.22
CA LYS A 35 10.74 -7.54 -11.16
C LYS A 35 10.03 -7.05 -9.91
N GLU A 36 9.03 -6.17 -10.05
CA GLU A 36 8.23 -5.67 -8.93
C GLU A 36 7.47 -6.80 -8.22
N ILE A 37 6.85 -7.71 -8.97
CA ILE A 37 6.17 -8.88 -8.39
C ILE A 37 7.14 -9.77 -7.62
N ALA A 38 8.34 -10.02 -8.17
CA ALA A 38 9.35 -10.82 -7.49
C ALA A 38 9.83 -10.15 -6.19
N GLN A 39 10.07 -8.84 -6.21
CA GLN A 39 10.45 -8.07 -5.02
C GLN A 39 9.33 -8.03 -3.98
N ALA A 40 8.08 -7.84 -4.40
CA ALA A 40 6.93 -7.86 -3.50
C ALA A 40 6.75 -9.23 -2.83
N LYS A 41 6.96 -10.32 -3.60
CA LYS A 41 6.92 -11.69 -3.08
C LYS A 41 8.01 -11.94 -2.05
N GLU A 42 9.23 -11.46 -2.29
CA GLU A 42 10.34 -11.63 -1.35
C GLU A 42 10.11 -10.83 -0.07
N ARG A 43 9.68 -9.57 -0.17
CA ARG A 43 9.29 -8.78 1.01
C ARG A 43 8.17 -9.43 1.82
N LEU A 44 7.19 -10.05 1.16
CA LEU A 44 6.13 -10.78 1.87
C LEU A 44 6.68 -11.97 2.66
N LYS A 45 7.59 -12.77 2.06
CA LYS A 45 8.24 -13.88 2.75
C LYS A 45 9.06 -13.40 3.95
N SER A 46 9.89 -12.37 3.74
CA SER A 46 10.68 -11.71 4.77
C SER A 46 9.78 -11.25 5.92
N SER A 47 8.69 -10.55 5.63
CA SER A 47 7.73 -10.11 6.65
C SER A 47 7.08 -11.26 7.41
N ILE A 48 6.78 -12.40 6.76
CA ILE A 48 6.24 -13.59 7.44
C ILE A 48 7.27 -14.15 8.41
N ARG A 49 8.54 -14.34 7.99
CA ARG A 49 9.62 -14.81 8.86
C ARG A 49 9.85 -13.82 10.01
N GLY A 50 9.89 -12.52 9.71
CA GLY A 50 10.02 -11.46 10.70
C GLY A 50 8.90 -11.44 11.73
N GLY A 51 7.68 -11.78 11.32
CA GLY A 51 6.55 -11.94 12.24
C GLY A 51 6.77 -13.07 13.25
N LEU A 52 7.45 -14.16 12.86
CA LEU A 52 7.84 -15.23 13.78
C LEU A 52 8.90 -14.76 14.77
N VAL A 53 9.93 -14.06 14.29
CA VAL A 53 10.96 -13.43 15.14
C VAL A 53 10.30 -12.48 16.14
N TYR A 54 9.46 -11.56 15.68
CA TYR A 54 8.74 -10.62 16.51
C TYR A 54 7.89 -11.31 17.59
N LYS A 55 7.15 -12.35 17.21
CA LYS A 55 6.32 -13.12 18.13
C LYS A 55 7.16 -13.75 19.23
N THR A 56 8.35 -14.23 18.92
CA THR A 56 9.23 -14.95 19.85
C THR A 56 9.93 -14.00 20.81
N TYR A 57 10.49 -12.90 20.30
CA TYR A 57 11.43 -12.05 21.05
C TYR A 57 10.83 -10.70 21.50
N CYS A 58 9.85 -10.17 20.77
CA CYS A 58 9.45 -8.76 20.93
C CYS A 58 8.09 -8.58 21.63
N THR A 59 7.15 -9.53 21.48
CA THR A 59 5.76 -9.38 21.94
C THR A 59 5.62 -9.26 23.46
N LEU A 60 6.56 -9.79 24.21
CA LEU A 60 6.53 -9.70 25.68
C LEU A 60 6.51 -8.24 26.15
N CYS A 61 7.30 -7.40 25.50
CA CYS A 61 7.42 -5.97 25.80
C CYS A 61 6.51 -5.13 24.89
N HIS A 62 6.56 -5.34 23.58
CA HIS A 62 5.91 -4.46 22.61
C HIS A 62 4.44 -4.81 22.30
N GLY A 63 3.93 -5.95 22.79
CA GLY A 63 2.60 -6.44 22.48
C GLY A 63 2.48 -7.08 21.09
N LYS A 64 1.41 -7.82 20.86
CA LYS A 64 1.22 -8.58 19.60
C LYS A 64 1.10 -7.70 18.35
N LYS A 65 0.62 -6.48 18.51
CA LYS A 65 0.39 -5.50 17.43
C LYS A 65 1.39 -4.32 17.48
N GLY A 66 2.42 -4.38 18.31
CA GLY A 66 3.30 -3.24 18.55
C GLY A 66 2.61 -2.08 19.30
N ASP A 67 1.50 -2.38 19.96
CA ASP A 67 0.63 -1.44 20.66
C ASP A 67 1.09 -1.11 22.08
N GLY A 68 2.19 -1.68 22.52
CA GLY A 68 2.71 -1.54 23.86
C GLY A 68 1.90 -2.32 24.92
N ALA A 69 0.98 -3.19 24.51
CA ALA A 69 0.18 -4.01 25.41
C ALA A 69 0.86 -5.34 25.79
N GLY A 70 2.18 -5.38 25.75
CA GLY A 70 2.97 -6.54 26.21
C GLY A 70 2.87 -6.72 27.72
N ARG A 71 3.03 -7.96 28.21
CA ARG A 71 2.95 -8.26 29.65
C ARG A 71 4.01 -7.53 30.49
N ALA A 72 5.16 -7.25 29.89
CA ALA A 72 6.26 -6.53 30.55
C ALA A 72 6.09 -5.01 30.56
N THR A 73 5.09 -4.45 29.87
CA THR A 73 4.85 -3.00 29.80
C THR A 73 4.65 -2.37 31.20
N LYS A 74 4.05 -3.13 32.11
CA LYS A 74 3.86 -2.67 33.51
C LYS A 74 5.19 -2.38 34.24
N LEU A 75 6.28 -3.00 33.80
CA LEU A 75 7.61 -2.85 34.39
C LEU A 75 8.42 -1.73 33.71
N TYR A 76 8.25 -1.54 32.42
CA TYR A 76 9.15 -0.73 31.60
C TYR A 76 8.50 0.49 30.92
N GLY A 77 7.21 0.73 31.18
CA GLY A 77 6.48 1.88 30.66
C GLY A 77 5.92 1.71 29.24
N ASN A 78 5.73 2.81 28.53
CA ASN A 78 5.08 2.80 27.22
C ASN A 78 6.04 2.36 26.12
N LEU A 79 5.81 1.17 25.58
CA LEU A 79 6.65 0.53 24.58
C LEU A 79 5.93 0.40 23.20
N LYS A 80 5.03 1.35 22.89
CA LYS A 80 4.26 1.35 21.65
C LYS A 80 5.17 1.60 20.45
N LEU A 81 5.16 0.69 19.49
CA LEU A 81 5.84 0.83 18.20
C LEU A 81 4.93 1.47 17.14
N ALA A 82 3.62 1.21 17.23
CA ALA A 82 2.65 1.58 16.19
C ALA A 82 2.46 3.08 15.97
N ILE A 83 2.91 3.93 16.90
CA ILE A 83 2.77 5.39 16.81
C ILE A 83 4.03 6.10 16.29
N THR A 84 5.14 5.39 16.17
CA THR A 84 6.41 5.98 15.75
C THR A 84 6.74 5.51 14.34
N LYS A 85 6.57 6.42 13.36
CA LYS A 85 7.07 6.18 12.00
C LYS A 85 8.59 6.33 12.00
N GLN A 86 9.29 5.23 12.19
CA GLN A 86 10.75 5.19 12.14
C GLN A 86 11.24 4.63 10.80
N SER A 87 12.43 5.08 10.38
CA SER A 87 13.05 4.53 9.18
C SER A 87 13.52 3.08 9.41
N PRO A 88 13.62 2.26 8.35
CA PRO A 88 14.18 0.92 8.46
C PRO A 88 15.57 0.90 9.10
N GLU A 89 16.42 1.88 8.78
CA GLU A 89 17.77 2.02 9.31
C GLU A 89 17.76 2.30 10.82
N TYR A 90 16.82 3.12 11.29
CA TYR A 90 16.66 3.37 12.72
C TYR A 90 16.17 2.09 13.44
N MET A 91 15.20 1.39 12.85
CA MET A 91 14.71 0.13 13.41
C MET A 91 15.80 -0.92 13.48
N GLU A 92 16.62 -1.05 12.44
CA GLU A 92 17.76 -1.96 12.43
C GLU A 92 18.79 -1.60 13.52
N LYS A 93 19.13 -0.31 13.62
CA LYS A 93 20.10 0.18 14.62
C LYS A 93 19.67 -0.10 16.05
N ILE A 94 18.39 0.16 16.39
CA ILE A 94 17.89 -0.09 17.76
C ILE A 94 17.75 -1.59 18.06
N ILE A 95 17.42 -2.42 17.06
CA ILE A 95 17.35 -3.86 17.26
C ILE A 95 18.76 -4.42 17.49
N ARG A 96 19.75 -4.05 16.68
CA ARG A 96 21.11 -4.51 16.83
C ARG A 96 21.75 -4.07 18.15
N GLY A 97 21.72 -2.78 18.40
CA GLY A 97 22.50 -2.17 19.50
C GLY A 97 21.70 -1.88 20.78
N GLY A 98 20.41 -2.25 20.81
CA GLY A 98 19.54 -1.92 21.93
C GLY A 98 19.10 -0.46 21.96
N GLY A 99 18.35 -0.10 23.00
CA GLY A 99 17.82 1.25 23.14
C GLY A 99 18.91 2.32 23.32
N GLU A 100 19.98 2.00 24.02
CA GLU A 100 21.10 2.93 24.27
C GLU A 100 21.81 3.36 22.98
N ALA A 101 21.88 2.49 21.96
CA ALA A 101 22.50 2.81 20.67
C ALA A 101 21.82 3.98 19.93
N VAL A 102 20.60 4.32 20.32
CA VAL A 102 19.82 5.44 19.73
C VAL A 102 19.46 6.50 20.78
N GLY A 103 20.07 6.47 21.96
CA GLY A 103 19.73 7.37 23.07
C GLY A 103 18.37 7.11 23.69
N GLY A 104 17.86 5.90 23.53
CA GLY A 104 16.56 5.46 24.06
C GLY A 104 16.67 4.69 25.38
N SER A 105 15.63 3.87 25.67
CA SER A 105 15.54 3.13 26.93
C SER A 105 16.60 2.04 27.06
N PRO A 106 17.34 1.97 28.20
CA PRO A 106 18.30 0.89 28.44
C PRO A 106 17.64 -0.48 28.59
N PHE A 107 16.31 -0.52 28.76
CA PHE A 107 15.55 -1.79 28.87
C PHE A 107 15.30 -2.47 27.52
N MET A 108 15.54 -1.80 26.41
CA MET A 108 15.56 -2.44 25.09
C MET A 108 16.92 -3.13 24.91
N PRO A 109 16.99 -4.48 24.94
CA PRO A 109 18.26 -5.18 24.86
C PRO A 109 18.86 -5.15 23.45
N THR A 110 20.14 -5.47 23.36
CA THR A 110 20.83 -5.74 22.08
C THR A 110 20.43 -7.12 21.56
N TRP A 111 20.20 -7.24 20.27
CA TRP A 111 19.79 -8.49 19.63
C TRP A 111 20.77 -9.01 18.59
N GLN A 112 21.85 -8.27 18.30
CA GLN A 112 22.83 -8.63 17.28
C GLN A 112 23.55 -9.95 17.53
N ASP A 113 23.67 -10.38 18.81
CA ASP A 113 24.34 -11.62 19.18
C ASP A 113 23.39 -12.81 19.25
N GLU A 114 22.06 -12.53 19.29
CA GLU A 114 21.01 -13.55 19.39
C GLU A 114 20.30 -13.80 18.05
N LEU A 115 20.22 -12.78 17.17
CA LEU A 115 19.55 -12.83 15.89
C LEU A 115 20.55 -12.70 14.74
N SER A 116 20.41 -13.52 13.71
CA SER A 116 21.18 -13.37 12.48
C SER A 116 20.81 -12.07 11.74
N ASP A 117 21.69 -11.62 10.85
CA ASP A 117 21.42 -10.46 9.98
C ASP A 117 20.15 -10.62 9.17
N GLU A 118 19.86 -11.82 8.66
CA GLU A 118 18.62 -12.12 7.95
C GLU A 118 17.40 -11.99 8.87
N GLN A 119 17.47 -12.48 10.11
CA GLN A 119 16.37 -12.37 11.07
C GLN A 119 16.12 -10.91 11.48
N ILE A 120 17.17 -10.12 11.64
CA ILE A 120 17.04 -8.66 11.91
C ILE A 120 16.40 -7.96 10.72
N HIS A 121 16.87 -8.22 9.51
CA HIS A 121 16.23 -7.69 8.29
C HIS A 121 14.75 -8.08 8.19
N ASP A 122 14.44 -9.35 8.42
CA ASP A 122 13.08 -9.88 8.35
C ASP A 122 12.15 -9.22 9.37
N VAL A 123 12.61 -9.01 10.61
CA VAL A 123 11.79 -8.34 11.63
C VAL A 123 11.61 -6.86 11.34
N VAL A 124 12.58 -6.17 10.72
CA VAL A 124 12.43 -4.79 10.25
C VAL A 124 11.35 -4.70 9.15
N GLU A 125 11.35 -5.63 8.19
CA GLU A 125 10.29 -5.71 7.16
C GLU A 125 8.90 -5.97 7.77
N TYR A 126 8.82 -6.81 8.81
CA TYR A 126 7.58 -7.03 9.54
C TYR A 126 7.12 -5.76 10.29
N LEU A 127 8.04 -5.08 10.99
CA LEU A 127 7.75 -3.85 11.72
C LEU A 127 7.24 -2.75 10.80
N ALA A 128 7.79 -2.62 9.59
CA ALA A 128 7.31 -1.68 8.60
C ALA A 128 5.81 -1.91 8.27
N ASN A 129 5.33 -3.15 8.31
CA ASN A 129 3.92 -3.46 8.07
C ASN A 129 3.01 -3.09 9.25
N ILE A 130 3.50 -3.21 10.50
CA ILE A 130 2.69 -2.92 11.69
C ILE A 130 2.83 -1.48 12.19
N THR A 131 3.81 -0.72 11.72
CA THR A 131 4.04 0.68 12.11
C THR A 131 3.64 1.70 11.05
N ASP A 132 3.67 1.34 9.77
CA ASP A 132 3.25 2.23 8.68
C ASP A 132 1.73 2.19 8.48
N PRO A 133 1.00 3.28 8.74
CA PRO A 133 -0.45 3.34 8.57
C PRO A 133 -0.88 3.07 7.12
N VAL A 134 -0.07 3.45 6.12
CA VAL A 134 -0.40 3.18 4.71
C VAL A 134 -0.34 1.68 4.42
N ARG A 135 0.69 0.99 4.90
CA ARG A 135 0.81 -0.48 4.72
C ARG A 135 -0.28 -1.23 5.48
N ARG A 136 -0.59 -0.82 6.72
CA ARG A 136 -1.71 -1.41 7.47
C ARG A 136 -3.03 -1.18 6.73
N GLY A 137 -3.27 0.04 6.26
CA GLY A 137 -4.47 0.40 5.49
C GLY A 137 -4.59 -0.37 4.17
N GLU A 138 -3.48 -0.59 3.47
CA GLU A 138 -3.45 -1.44 2.28
C GLU A 138 -3.90 -2.87 2.59
N ILE A 139 -3.43 -3.45 3.70
CA ILE A 139 -3.83 -4.80 4.13
C ILE A 139 -5.33 -4.85 4.42
N VAL A 140 -5.83 -3.88 5.21
CA VAL A 140 -7.27 -3.80 5.54
C VAL A 140 -8.11 -3.62 4.27
N PHE A 141 -7.71 -2.75 3.35
CA PHE A 141 -8.38 -2.53 2.08
C PHE A 141 -8.42 -3.81 1.22
N LYS A 142 -7.29 -4.47 1.06
CA LYS A 142 -7.19 -5.72 0.29
C LYS A 142 -7.97 -6.87 0.91
N THR A 143 -8.14 -6.88 2.22
CA THR A 143 -8.91 -7.91 2.91
C THR A 143 -10.41 -7.68 2.79
N ASN A 144 -10.87 -6.43 2.87
CA ASN A 144 -12.29 -6.13 3.08
C ASN A 144 -12.97 -5.40 1.91
N CYS A 145 -12.23 -4.65 1.10
CA CYS A 145 -12.83 -3.68 0.17
C CYS A 145 -12.75 -4.08 -1.31
N ILE A 146 -11.76 -4.90 -1.69
CA ILE A 146 -11.45 -5.20 -3.11
C ILE A 146 -12.56 -5.94 -3.85
N LEU A 147 -13.40 -6.69 -3.14
CA LEU A 147 -14.48 -7.45 -3.77
C LEU A 147 -15.42 -6.52 -4.57
N CYS A 148 -15.70 -5.35 -4.00
CA CYS A 148 -16.54 -4.33 -4.62
C CYS A 148 -15.72 -3.24 -5.32
N HIS A 149 -14.73 -2.65 -4.64
CA HIS A 149 -13.99 -1.51 -5.15
C HIS A 149 -12.83 -1.86 -6.10
N GLY A 150 -12.49 -3.15 -6.25
CA GLY A 150 -11.36 -3.60 -7.09
C GLY A 150 -10.01 -3.46 -6.41
N ILE A 151 -9.03 -4.25 -6.88
CA ILE A 151 -7.67 -4.29 -6.30
C ILE A 151 -6.95 -2.93 -6.39
N LYS A 152 -7.30 -2.12 -7.39
CA LYS A 152 -6.77 -0.77 -7.61
C LYS A 152 -7.63 0.33 -6.99
N GLY A 153 -8.79 -0.01 -6.43
CA GLY A 153 -9.76 0.97 -5.95
C GLY A 153 -10.55 1.67 -7.07
N ASP A 154 -10.55 1.14 -8.29
CA ASP A 154 -11.15 1.75 -9.49
C ASP A 154 -12.66 1.47 -9.65
N GLY A 155 -13.29 0.86 -8.66
CA GLY A 155 -14.71 0.49 -8.69
C GLY A 155 -15.01 -0.77 -9.51
N LYS A 156 -14.00 -1.49 -9.98
CA LYS A 156 -14.14 -2.65 -10.88
C LYS A 156 -13.90 -3.98 -10.17
N GLY A 157 -14.33 -4.10 -8.91
CA GLY A 157 -14.27 -5.35 -8.18
C GLY A 157 -15.13 -6.45 -8.80
N ARG A 158 -14.87 -7.69 -8.41
CA ARG A 158 -15.61 -8.85 -8.97
C ARG A 158 -17.12 -8.78 -8.74
N ALA A 159 -17.55 -8.21 -7.61
CA ALA A 159 -18.95 -8.02 -7.28
C ALA A 159 -19.54 -6.70 -7.83
N ALA A 160 -18.74 -5.82 -8.42
CA ALA A 160 -19.19 -4.48 -8.85
C ALA A 160 -20.39 -4.52 -9.81
N LYS A 161 -20.43 -5.52 -10.71
CA LYS A 161 -21.51 -5.69 -11.69
C LYS A 161 -22.85 -6.11 -11.08
N MET A 162 -22.86 -6.51 -9.81
CA MET A 162 -24.07 -6.95 -9.10
C MET A 162 -24.83 -5.78 -8.47
N TYR A 163 -24.30 -4.56 -8.53
CA TYR A 163 -24.84 -3.41 -7.83
C TYR A 163 -25.16 -2.25 -8.78
N ASP A 164 -26.28 -1.61 -8.51
CA ASP A 164 -26.72 -0.37 -9.17
C ASP A 164 -27.11 0.65 -8.07
N PRO A 165 -26.43 1.78 -7.93
CA PRO A 165 -25.24 2.17 -8.70
C PRO A 165 -24.00 1.31 -8.35
N PRO A 166 -23.04 1.23 -9.28
CA PRO A 166 -21.81 0.46 -9.05
C PRO A 166 -20.95 1.11 -7.95
N PRO A 167 -20.03 0.34 -7.31
CA PRO A 167 -19.10 0.88 -6.34
C PRO A 167 -18.28 2.05 -6.89
N ALA A 168 -18.09 3.08 -6.06
CA ALA A 168 -17.36 4.27 -6.45
C ALA A 168 -15.90 3.95 -6.86
N ASN A 169 -15.43 4.68 -7.88
CA ASN A 169 -14.01 4.73 -8.23
C ASN A 169 -13.27 5.59 -7.20
N LEU A 170 -12.51 4.95 -6.31
CA LEU A 170 -11.81 5.61 -5.22
C LEU A 170 -10.54 6.31 -5.70
N THR A 171 -10.00 5.93 -6.88
CA THR A 171 -8.79 6.56 -7.43
C THR A 171 -9.03 7.97 -7.96
N ARG A 172 -10.29 8.36 -8.10
CA ARG A 172 -10.73 9.68 -8.57
C ARG A 172 -11.65 10.37 -7.56
N SER A 173 -11.55 9.95 -6.29
CA SER A 173 -12.42 10.50 -5.24
C SER A 173 -12.00 11.93 -4.86
N ASP A 174 -12.92 12.87 -4.97
CA ASP A 174 -12.82 14.26 -4.53
C ASP A 174 -13.14 14.44 -3.03
N LYS A 175 -13.50 13.38 -2.34
CA LYS A 175 -13.92 13.42 -0.94
C LYS A 175 -12.72 13.56 -0.02
N ASN A 176 -12.85 14.44 0.99
CA ASN A 176 -11.85 14.59 2.04
C ASN A 176 -11.81 13.36 2.96
N ASP A 177 -10.85 13.34 3.87
CA ASP A 177 -10.63 12.20 4.75
C ASP A 177 -11.75 12.00 5.77
N ASP A 178 -12.34 13.09 6.27
CA ASP A 178 -13.44 12.99 7.22
C ASP A 178 -14.67 12.35 6.60
N TYR A 179 -14.97 12.71 5.34
CA TYR A 179 -16.04 12.03 4.60
C TYR A 179 -15.72 10.55 4.39
N LYS A 180 -14.48 10.22 4.00
CA LYS A 180 -14.05 8.83 3.81
C LYS A 180 -14.16 8.04 5.12
N ARG A 181 -13.70 8.62 6.22
CA ARG A 181 -13.83 8.03 7.56
C ARG A 181 -15.29 7.77 7.92
N MET A 182 -16.16 8.77 7.73
CA MET A 182 -17.58 8.66 8.04
C MET A 182 -18.28 7.58 7.22
N ILE A 183 -18.09 7.56 5.89
CA ILE A 183 -18.78 6.56 5.04
C ILE A 183 -18.27 5.14 5.29
N ILE A 184 -16.99 4.95 5.62
CA ILE A 184 -16.47 3.64 6.02
C ILE A 184 -17.08 3.23 7.36
N THR A 185 -17.14 4.13 8.35
CA THR A 185 -17.66 3.83 9.67
C THR A 185 -19.16 3.53 9.64
N LEU A 186 -19.95 4.37 8.98
CA LEU A 186 -21.42 4.37 9.06
C LEU A 186 -22.08 3.58 7.93
N GLY A 187 -21.32 3.20 6.92
CA GLY A 187 -21.84 2.59 5.70
C GLY A 187 -22.50 3.57 4.73
N GLY A 188 -22.80 3.08 3.54
CA GLY A 188 -23.31 3.95 2.48
C GLY A 188 -24.72 4.48 2.73
N LYS A 189 -25.60 3.69 3.33
CA LYS A 189 -26.99 4.08 3.63
C LYS A 189 -27.07 5.32 4.54
N ALA A 190 -26.30 5.35 5.61
CA ALA A 190 -26.28 6.47 6.56
C ALA A 190 -25.79 7.78 5.92
N MET A 191 -25.02 7.69 4.84
CA MET A 191 -24.48 8.83 4.10
C MET A 191 -25.31 9.21 2.87
N GLY A 192 -26.51 8.66 2.71
CA GLY A 192 -27.37 8.87 1.53
C GLY A 192 -26.73 8.33 0.22
N ARG A 193 -25.95 7.26 0.32
CA ARG A 193 -25.28 6.59 -0.78
C ARG A 193 -25.84 5.16 -0.94
N SER A 194 -25.08 4.27 -1.58
CA SER A 194 -25.50 2.89 -1.80
C SER A 194 -25.77 2.15 -0.49
N GLU A 195 -26.92 1.49 -0.39
CA GLU A 195 -27.30 0.68 0.79
C GLU A 195 -26.44 -0.60 0.94
N VAL A 196 -25.72 -1.00 -0.10
CA VAL A 196 -24.91 -2.22 -0.09
C VAL A 196 -23.49 -2.00 0.45
N MET A 197 -23.05 -0.75 0.63
CA MET A 197 -21.79 -0.50 1.32
C MET A 197 -21.96 -0.74 2.82
N PRO A 198 -21.25 -1.74 3.41
CA PRO A 198 -21.46 -2.15 4.78
C PRO A 198 -21.05 -1.08 5.81
N VAL A 199 -21.56 -1.22 7.02
CA VAL A 199 -21.15 -0.48 8.21
C VAL A 199 -19.87 -1.12 8.74
N TRP A 200 -18.72 -0.64 8.29
CA TRP A 200 -17.42 -1.21 8.67
C TRP A 200 -17.00 -0.87 10.09
N GLY A 201 -17.55 0.21 10.69
CA GLY A 201 -17.28 0.56 12.08
C GLY A 201 -17.67 -0.50 13.12
N GLU A 202 -18.49 -1.48 12.73
CA GLU A 202 -18.84 -2.64 13.55
C GLU A 202 -17.88 -3.82 13.38
N GLN A 203 -17.03 -3.80 12.36
CA GLN A 203 -16.20 -4.95 11.93
C GLN A 203 -14.70 -4.68 12.05
N ILE A 204 -14.28 -3.43 11.85
CA ILE A 204 -12.89 -3.00 11.95
C ILE A 204 -12.75 -1.84 12.94
N THR A 205 -11.57 -1.75 13.55
CA THR A 205 -11.30 -0.73 14.58
C THR A 205 -11.21 0.69 13.98
N PRO A 206 -11.43 1.75 14.78
CA PRO A 206 -11.22 3.14 14.34
C PRO A 206 -9.81 3.37 13.79
N GLN A 207 -8.76 2.73 14.35
CA GLN A 207 -7.40 2.81 13.83
C GLN A 207 -7.28 2.19 12.44
N GLU A 208 -7.92 1.04 12.19
CA GLU A 208 -7.93 0.40 10.87
C GLU A 208 -8.66 1.25 9.84
N ILE A 209 -9.71 1.96 10.25
CA ILE A 209 -10.41 2.94 9.38
C ILE A 209 -9.47 4.09 9.02
N ASP A 210 -8.77 4.68 9.99
CA ASP A 210 -7.79 5.75 9.75
C ASP A 210 -6.66 5.28 8.83
N ASP A 211 -6.18 4.06 9.03
CA ASP A 211 -5.15 3.44 8.19
C ASP A 211 -5.63 3.23 6.74
N VAL A 212 -6.89 2.77 6.55
CA VAL A 212 -7.49 2.68 5.20
C VAL A 212 -7.59 4.05 4.55
N VAL A 213 -8.02 5.07 5.29
CA VAL A 213 -8.09 6.45 4.76
C VAL A 213 -6.69 6.94 4.34
N ALA A 214 -5.65 6.64 5.14
CA ALA A 214 -4.27 6.96 4.77
C ALA A 214 -3.84 6.24 3.48
N TYR A 215 -4.17 4.97 3.32
CA TYR A 215 -3.90 4.22 2.09
C TYR A 215 -4.66 4.80 0.89
N LEU A 216 -5.95 5.14 1.04
CA LEU A 216 -6.76 5.69 -0.04
C LEU A 216 -6.19 7.00 -0.62
N ARG A 217 -5.45 7.79 0.16
CA ARG A 217 -4.73 8.97 -0.37
C ARG A 217 -3.66 8.59 -1.39
N THR A 218 -3.00 7.44 -1.19
CA THR A 218 -1.87 7.02 -2.04
C THR A 218 -2.31 6.46 -3.39
N ILE A 219 -3.57 6.05 -3.53
CA ILE A 219 -4.11 5.51 -4.78
C ILE A 219 -4.83 6.58 -5.64
N LEU A 220 -4.89 7.83 -5.17
CA LEU A 220 -5.48 8.91 -5.96
C LEU A 220 -4.63 9.18 -7.21
N VAL A 221 -5.30 9.20 -8.36
CA VAL A 221 -4.68 9.61 -9.62
C VAL A 221 -4.79 11.13 -9.70
N VAL A 222 -3.66 11.80 -9.60
CA VAL A 222 -3.56 13.24 -9.87
C VAL A 222 -3.51 13.39 -11.39
N GLU A 223 -4.56 13.91 -11.99
CA GLU A 223 -4.52 14.29 -13.41
C GLU A 223 -3.57 15.49 -13.53
N PRO A 224 -2.64 15.49 -14.51
CA PRO A 224 -1.82 16.67 -14.74
C PRO A 224 -2.73 17.85 -15.07
N PRO A 225 -2.39 19.08 -14.66
CA PRO A 225 -3.13 20.26 -15.07
C PRO A 225 -3.13 20.38 -16.60
N GLU A 226 -4.31 20.64 -17.17
CA GLU A 226 -4.49 20.92 -18.60
C GLU A 226 -3.71 22.15 -19.04
#